data_6447950c9c20c57ffa7d24fcaa800b1e
#
_entry.id   6447950c9c20c57ffa7d24fcaa800b1e
#
_cell.length_a   1.000
_cell.length_b   1.000
_cell.length_c   1.000
_cell.angle_alpha   90.00
_cell.angle_beta   90.00
_cell.angle_gamma   90.00
#
_symmetry.space_group_name_H-M   'P 1'
#
loop_
_entity.id
_entity.type
_entity.pdbx_description
1 polymer ?
#
loop_
_entity_poly.entity_id
_entity_poly.type
_entity_poly.pdbx_seq_one_letter_code
_entity_poly.pdbx_strand_id
1 'polypeptide(L)'
;DLATVAELAVVDAGGAISLTPWHEVLSGRWVADEDTLVVTTVDGQQRMLAVDEDSGLLEALRERVQTSVVTSESLARGRTFVAIRQDLTTRALLEQVVRSGRLVPEDRRSPEEQEMLATLRERIGAPA
;
A
#
# COMPACT_ATOMS: atom_id res chain seq x y z
N ASP A 1 1.43 12.22 -15.94
CA ASP A 1 0.74 11.38 -14.99
C ASP A 1 1.63 11.09 -13.78
N LEU A 2 1.10 11.28 -12.59
CA LEU A 2 1.84 11.05 -11.35
C LEU A 2 1.98 9.56 -11.03
N ALA A 3 1.18 8.72 -11.67
CA ALA A 3 1.20 7.27 -11.44
C ALA A 3 1.95 6.56 -12.54
N THR A 4 2.98 5.80 -12.18
CA THR A 4 3.69 4.92 -13.11
C THR A 4 3.30 3.46 -12.87
N VAL A 5 3.84 2.53 -13.64
CA VAL A 5 3.57 1.09 -13.46
C VAL A 5 4.06 0.62 -12.08
N ALA A 6 5.21 1.12 -11.62
CA ALA A 6 5.85 0.62 -10.41
C ALA A 6 5.77 1.56 -9.21
N GLU A 7 5.57 2.86 -9.42
CA GLU A 7 5.73 3.86 -8.38
C GLU A 7 4.75 5.01 -8.50
N LEU A 8 4.44 5.64 -7.36
CA LEU A 8 3.76 6.92 -7.30
C LEU A 8 4.82 8.02 -7.21
N ALA A 9 4.81 8.93 -8.16
CA ALA A 9 5.72 10.06 -8.18
C ALA A 9 5.01 11.32 -7.70
N VAL A 10 5.59 12.02 -6.75
CA VAL A 10 5.08 13.27 -6.22
C VAL A 10 6.13 14.36 -6.38
N VAL A 11 5.73 15.46 -7.01
CA VAL A 11 6.61 16.62 -7.19
C VAL A 11 6.16 17.72 -6.24
N ASP A 12 7.04 18.15 -5.34
CA ASP A 12 6.71 19.22 -4.40
C ASP A 12 6.85 20.61 -5.04
N ALA A 13 6.54 21.66 -4.28
CA ALA A 13 6.58 23.04 -4.76
C ALA A 13 7.99 23.49 -5.15
N GLY A 14 9.03 22.85 -4.61
CA GLY A 14 10.43 23.13 -4.95
C GLY A 14 10.95 22.34 -6.14
N GLY A 15 10.11 21.49 -6.74
CA GLY A 15 10.50 20.65 -7.86
C GLY A 15 11.16 19.33 -7.47
N ALA A 16 11.29 19.04 -6.17
CA ALA A 16 11.83 17.76 -5.74
C ALA A 16 10.84 16.63 -6.00
N ILE A 17 11.32 15.51 -6.48
CA ILE A 17 10.49 14.35 -6.80
C ILE A 17 10.65 13.29 -5.73
N SER A 18 9.52 12.84 -5.16
CA SER A 18 9.49 11.71 -4.25
C SER A 18 8.84 10.53 -4.96
N LEU A 19 9.50 9.37 -4.91
CA LEU A 19 8.98 8.14 -5.49
C LEU A 19 8.58 7.19 -4.37
N THR A 20 7.37 6.65 -4.46
CA THR A 20 6.86 5.68 -3.50
C THR A 20 6.42 4.43 -4.25
N PRO A 21 7.06 3.28 -3.99
CA PRO A 21 6.62 2.03 -4.59
C PRO A 21 5.19 1.69 -4.18
N TRP A 22 4.43 1.12 -5.09
CA TRP A 22 3.01 0.84 -4.85
C TRP A 22 2.78 -0.12 -3.69
N HIS A 23 3.71 -1.03 -3.40
CA HIS A 23 3.57 -1.93 -2.26
C HIS A 23 3.71 -1.22 -0.91
N GLU A 24 4.20 0.02 -0.89
CA GLU A 24 4.26 0.84 0.31
C GLU A 24 3.04 1.77 0.45
N VAL A 25 2.18 1.81 -0.56
CA VAL A 25 0.93 2.60 -0.50
C VAL A 25 -0.18 1.73 0.07
N LEU A 26 -0.79 2.17 1.15
CA LEU A 26 -1.88 1.46 1.80
C LEU A 26 -3.23 1.83 1.19
N SER A 27 -3.51 3.12 1.04
CA SER A 27 -4.81 3.58 0.55
C SER A 27 -4.75 5.00 0.03
N GLY A 28 -5.80 5.36 -0.72
CA GLY A 28 -6.03 6.73 -1.16
C GLY A 28 -7.46 7.13 -0.86
N ARG A 29 -7.66 8.40 -0.49
CA ARG A 29 -8.98 8.94 -0.18
C ARG A 29 -9.11 10.34 -0.76
N TRP A 30 -10.22 10.58 -1.44
CA TRP A 30 -10.53 11.89 -1.99
C TRP A 30 -11.28 12.73 -0.97
N VAL A 31 -10.83 13.98 -0.79
CA VAL A 31 -11.51 14.96 0.04
C VAL A 31 -12.08 16.03 -0.89
N ALA A 32 -13.38 15.93 -1.18
CA ALA A 32 -14.02 16.73 -2.21
C ALA A 32 -13.99 18.24 -1.91
N ASP A 33 -14.15 18.63 -0.65
CA ASP A 33 -14.19 20.03 -0.26
C ASP A 33 -12.86 20.75 -0.44
N GLU A 34 -11.77 20.00 -0.53
CA GLU A 34 -10.41 20.56 -0.58
C GLU A 34 -9.70 20.24 -1.90
N ASP A 35 -10.35 19.54 -2.83
CA ASP A 35 -9.74 19.05 -4.07
C ASP A 35 -8.40 18.35 -3.78
N THR A 36 -8.41 17.52 -2.75
CA THR A 36 -7.20 16.90 -2.23
C THR A 36 -7.32 15.37 -2.21
N LEU A 37 -6.31 14.70 -2.71
CA LEU A 37 -6.15 13.27 -2.57
C LEU A 37 -5.23 13.00 -1.38
N VAL A 38 -5.72 12.24 -0.40
CA VAL A 38 -4.92 11.83 0.76
C VAL A 38 -4.41 10.42 0.51
N VAL A 39 -3.09 10.28 0.45
CA VAL A 39 -2.43 8.98 0.26
C VAL A 39 -1.82 8.55 1.58
N THR A 40 -2.19 7.36 2.05
CA THR A 40 -1.65 6.78 3.28
C THR A 40 -0.66 5.68 2.92
N THR A 41 0.53 5.73 3.49
CA THR A 41 1.56 4.71 3.29
C THR A 41 1.56 3.73 4.46
N VAL A 42 2.23 2.59 4.28
CA VAL A 42 2.24 1.51 5.27
C VAL A 42 2.96 1.88 6.57
N ASP A 43 3.78 2.92 6.56
CA ASP A 43 4.43 3.46 7.76
C ASP A 43 3.53 4.42 8.55
N GLY A 44 2.28 4.60 8.11
CA GLY A 44 1.30 5.45 8.77
C GLY A 44 1.36 6.91 8.38
N GLN A 45 2.25 7.29 7.46
CA GLN A 45 2.32 8.66 6.98
C GLN A 45 1.20 8.95 6.00
N GLN A 46 0.76 10.19 5.98
CA GLN A 46 -0.23 10.66 5.02
C GLN A 46 0.38 11.78 4.19
N ARG A 47 0.13 11.73 2.89
CA ARG A 47 0.52 12.79 1.95
C ARG A 47 -0.73 13.37 1.34
N MET A 48 -0.80 14.69 1.30
CA MET A 48 -1.94 15.40 0.71
C MET A 48 -1.52 15.95 -0.64
N LEU A 49 -2.22 15.52 -1.68
CA LEU A 49 -1.92 15.92 -3.05
C LEU A 49 -3.06 16.77 -3.59
N ALA A 50 -2.75 18.01 -3.97
CA ALA A 50 -3.71 18.87 -4.64
C ALA A 50 -3.78 18.40 -6.10
N VAL A 51 -4.86 17.73 -6.46
CA VAL A 51 -5.06 17.20 -7.81
C VAL A 51 -6.47 17.49 -8.28
N ASP A 52 -6.62 17.56 -9.60
CA ASP A 52 -7.93 17.72 -10.22
C ASP A 52 -8.71 16.40 -10.04
N GLU A 53 -9.96 16.50 -9.64
CA GLU A 53 -10.85 15.35 -9.49
C GLU A 53 -10.94 14.53 -10.79
N ASP A 54 -10.89 15.21 -11.94
CA ASP A 54 -11.00 14.57 -13.25
C ASP A 54 -9.67 13.94 -13.72
N SER A 55 -8.61 13.99 -12.90
CA SER A 55 -7.30 13.48 -13.31
C SER A 55 -7.25 11.96 -13.46
N GLY A 56 -8.19 11.23 -12.83
CA GLY A 56 -8.17 9.78 -12.80
C GLY A 56 -7.11 9.20 -11.86
N LEU A 57 -6.41 10.05 -11.11
CA LEU A 57 -5.31 9.61 -10.24
C LEU A 57 -5.79 8.68 -9.12
N LEU A 58 -6.96 8.97 -8.52
CA LEU A 58 -7.50 8.12 -7.45
C LEU A 58 -7.78 6.70 -7.95
N GLU A 59 -8.38 6.59 -9.13
CA GLU A 59 -8.67 5.28 -9.73
C GLU A 59 -7.40 4.53 -10.09
N ALA A 60 -6.43 5.24 -10.68
CA ALA A 60 -5.14 4.66 -11.01
C ALA A 60 -4.40 4.20 -9.74
N LEU A 61 -4.46 4.98 -8.66
CA LEU A 61 -3.87 4.62 -7.39
C LEU A 61 -4.49 3.34 -6.83
N ARG A 62 -5.83 3.28 -6.81
CA ARG A 62 -6.54 2.09 -6.30
C ARG A 62 -6.20 0.85 -7.11
N GLU A 63 -6.14 0.97 -8.43
CA GLU A 63 -5.78 -0.14 -9.30
C GLU A 63 -4.35 -0.63 -9.06
N ARG A 64 -3.39 0.30 -8.91
CA ARG A 64 -2.00 -0.07 -8.67
C ARG A 64 -1.78 -0.69 -7.31
N VAL A 65 -2.42 -0.16 -6.28
CA VAL A 65 -2.36 -0.76 -4.93
C VAL A 65 -2.92 -2.18 -4.99
N GLN A 66 -4.08 -2.36 -5.60
CA GLN A 66 -4.69 -3.67 -5.73
C GLN A 66 -3.83 -4.64 -6.53
N THR A 67 -3.21 -4.17 -7.61
CA THR A 67 -2.32 -4.99 -8.44
C THR A 67 -1.09 -5.45 -7.65
N SER A 68 -0.60 -4.63 -6.71
CA SER A 68 0.55 -4.99 -5.87
C SER A 68 0.21 -6.03 -4.80
N VAL A 69 -1.07 -6.23 -4.49
CA VAL A 69 -1.50 -7.22 -3.49
C VAL A 69 -1.69 -8.57 -4.17
N VAL A 70 -0.86 -9.55 -3.81
CA VAL A 70 -0.97 -10.91 -4.34
C VAL A 70 -2.07 -11.67 -3.62
N THR A 71 -2.07 -11.62 -2.29
CA THR A 71 -3.11 -12.19 -1.45
C THR A 71 -3.13 -11.47 -0.11
N SER A 72 -4.28 -11.43 0.53
CA SER A 72 -4.42 -10.73 1.80
C SER A 72 -5.56 -11.29 2.63
N GLU A 73 -5.51 -11.04 3.92
CA GLU A 73 -6.56 -11.33 4.89
C GLU A 73 -6.60 -10.26 5.97
N SER A 74 -7.77 -10.08 6.56
CA SER A 74 -7.94 -9.18 7.70
C SER A 74 -8.08 -9.99 8.99
N LEU A 75 -7.49 -9.47 10.05
CA LEU A 75 -7.60 -10.01 11.41
C LEU A 75 -8.15 -8.93 12.34
N ALA A 76 -8.51 -9.33 13.57
CA ALA A 76 -8.96 -8.40 14.60
C ALA A 76 -10.10 -7.47 14.12
N ARG A 77 -11.09 -8.04 13.43
CA ARG A 77 -12.25 -7.31 12.90
C ARG A 77 -11.85 -6.17 11.96
N GLY A 78 -10.84 -6.41 11.12
CA GLY A 78 -10.39 -5.44 10.13
C GLY A 78 -9.36 -4.45 10.61
N ARG A 79 -8.91 -4.53 11.87
CA ARG A 79 -7.86 -3.63 12.38
C ARG A 79 -6.47 -4.04 11.92
N THR A 80 -6.29 -5.29 11.56
CA THR A 80 -5.02 -5.82 11.08
C THR A 80 -5.19 -6.33 9.67
N PHE A 81 -4.32 -5.87 8.79
CA PHE A 81 -4.26 -6.29 7.40
C PHE A 81 -2.98 -7.08 7.22
N VAL A 82 -3.10 -8.34 6.79
CA VAL A 82 -1.97 -9.23 6.54
C VAL A 82 -1.94 -9.50 5.05
N ALA A 83 -0.82 -9.26 4.42
CA ALA A 83 -0.73 -9.35 2.96
C ALA A 83 0.62 -9.87 2.48
N ILE A 84 0.59 -10.53 1.34
CA ILE A 84 1.77 -10.72 0.52
C ILE A 84 1.60 -9.78 -0.67
N ARG A 85 2.55 -8.86 -0.81
CA ARG A 85 2.55 -7.87 -1.87
C ARG A 85 3.73 -8.10 -2.80
N GLN A 86 3.64 -7.55 -3.99
CA GLN A 86 4.69 -7.67 -4.99
C GLN A 86 5.28 -6.30 -5.27
N ASP A 87 6.61 -6.22 -5.25
CA ASP A 87 7.31 -5.09 -5.81
C ASP A 87 7.11 -5.13 -7.34
N LEU A 88 6.43 -4.12 -7.89
CA LEU A 88 6.07 -4.13 -9.30
C LEU A 88 7.27 -3.89 -10.23
N THR A 89 8.41 -3.48 -9.68
CA THR A 89 9.66 -3.32 -10.43
C THR A 89 10.44 -4.64 -10.50
N THR A 90 10.68 -5.26 -9.34
CA THR A 90 11.56 -6.45 -9.25
C THR A 90 10.80 -7.76 -9.28
N ARG A 91 9.48 -7.71 -9.07
CA ARG A 91 8.60 -8.88 -8.91
C ARG A 91 8.85 -9.65 -7.62
N ALA A 92 9.68 -9.13 -6.72
CA ALA A 92 9.91 -9.74 -5.42
C ALA A 92 8.64 -9.73 -4.58
N LEU A 93 8.42 -10.79 -3.82
CA LEU A 93 7.30 -10.89 -2.90
C LEU A 93 7.70 -10.34 -1.54
N LEU A 94 6.78 -9.60 -0.92
CA LEU A 94 7.01 -8.92 0.34
C LEU A 94 5.85 -9.24 1.27
N GLU A 95 6.17 -9.64 2.51
CA GLU A 95 5.16 -9.89 3.52
C GLU A 95 4.93 -8.63 4.34
N GLN A 96 3.68 -8.26 4.52
CA GLN A 96 3.32 -7.07 5.28
C GLN A 96 2.24 -7.39 6.29
N VAL A 97 2.41 -6.85 7.50
CA VAL A 97 1.38 -6.81 8.52
C VAL A 97 1.18 -5.33 8.86
N VAL A 98 -0.03 -4.84 8.67
CA VAL A 98 -0.40 -3.47 8.99
C VAL A 98 -1.43 -3.52 10.10
N ARG A 99 -1.09 -3.03 11.30
CA ARG A 99 -1.97 -3.04 12.47
C ARG A 99 -2.32 -1.60 12.82
N SER A 100 -3.63 -1.31 12.82
CA SER A 100 -4.13 0.04 13.10
C SER A 100 -3.48 1.10 12.20
N GLY A 101 -3.32 0.79 10.91
CA GLY A 101 -2.77 1.71 9.92
C GLY A 101 -1.24 1.84 9.93
N ARG A 102 -0.53 0.99 10.67
CA ARG A 102 0.93 1.04 10.75
C ARG A 102 1.56 -0.29 10.45
N LEU A 103 2.65 -0.25 9.70
CA LEU A 103 3.43 -1.44 9.40
C LEU A 103 4.02 -2.02 10.69
N VAL A 104 3.83 -3.31 10.88
CA VAL A 104 4.38 -4.04 12.04
C VAL A 104 5.72 -4.61 11.63
N PRO A 105 6.83 -4.27 12.32
CA PRO A 105 8.13 -4.88 12.05
C PRO A 105 8.09 -6.39 12.23
N GLU A 106 8.92 -7.10 11.49
CA GLU A 106 8.92 -8.56 11.49
C GLU A 106 9.05 -9.15 12.90
N ASP A 107 9.93 -8.58 13.72
CA ASP A 107 10.16 -9.05 15.09
C ASP A 107 9.04 -8.72 16.08
N ARG A 108 8.06 -7.91 15.64
CA ARG A 108 6.92 -7.50 16.46
C ARG A 108 5.62 -8.17 16.04
N ARG A 109 5.64 -9.02 15.04
CA ARG A 109 4.45 -9.73 14.57
C ARG A 109 3.97 -10.71 15.63
N SER A 110 2.65 -10.73 15.86
CA SER A 110 2.05 -11.68 16.80
C SER A 110 2.06 -13.10 16.22
N PRO A 111 1.93 -14.14 17.08
CA PRO A 111 1.80 -15.52 16.59
C PRO A 111 0.64 -15.69 15.60
N GLU A 112 -0.48 -15.01 15.84
CA GLU A 112 -1.64 -15.05 14.94
C GLU A 112 -1.32 -14.44 13.57
N GLU A 113 -0.58 -13.32 13.57
CA GLU A 113 -0.15 -12.67 12.33
C GLU A 113 0.81 -13.53 11.55
N GLN A 114 1.77 -14.17 12.24
CA GLN A 114 2.71 -15.08 11.61
C GLN A 114 2.02 -16.33 11.05
N GLU A 115 1.04 -16.85 11.76
CA GLU A 115 0.25 -18.00 11.29
C GLU A 115 -0.54 -17.62 10.03
N MET A 116 -1.14 -16.43 10.00
CA MET A 116 -1.85 -15.98 8.81
C MET A 116 -0.89 -15.82 7.63
N LEU A 117 0.30 -15.26 7.84
CA LEU A 117 1.31 -15.17 6.78
C LEU A 117 1.67 -16.53 6.22
N ALA A 118 1.83 -17.54 7.10
CA ALA A 118 2.08 -18.90 6.66
C ALA A 118 0.95 -19.45 5.80
N THR A 119 -0.30 -19.16 6.19
CA THR A 119 -1.47 -19.54 5.41
C THR A 119 -1.47 -18.88 4.04
N LEU A 120 -1.12 -17.59 3.97
CA LEU A 120 -1.06 -16.88 2.70
C LEU A 120 0.05 -17.40 1.78
N ARG A 121 1.22 -17.73 2.34
CA ARG A 121 2.30 -18.34 1.55
C ARG A 121 1.85 -19.67 0.94
N GLU A 122 1.18 -20.48 1.73
CA GLU A 122 0.65 -21.77 1.25
C GLU A 122 -0.38 -21.57 0.15
N ARG A 123 -1.25 -20.56 0.32
CA ARG A 123 -2.30 -20.24 -0.66
C ARG A 123 -1.73 -19.91 -2.04
N ILE A 124 -0.60 -19.24 -2.11
CA ILE A 124 0.04 -18.86 -3.38
C ILE A 124 1.12 -19.83 -3.84
N GLY A 125 1.37 -20.91 -3.07
CA GLY A 125 2.40 -21.90 -3.40
C GLY A 125 3.83 -21.38 -3.21
N ALA A 126 4.03 -20.34 -2.39
CA ALA A 126 5.36 -19.81 -2.13
C ALA A 126 6.17 -20.76 -1.25
N PRO A 127 7.51 -20.79 -1.40
CA PRO A 127 8.36 -21.58 -0.50
C PRO A 127 8.21 -21.11 0.95
N ALA A 128 8.27 -22.04 1.85
CA ALA A 128 8.16 -21.72 3.26
C ALA A 128 9.39 -20.93 3.75
#